data_8f9f4500eee85bdf5b92fda1310d1199
#
_entry.id   8f9f4500eee85bdf5b92fda1310d1199
#
_cell.length_a   1.000
_cell.length_b   1.000
_cell.length_c   1.000
_cell.angle_alpha   90.00
_cell.angle_beta   90.00
_cell.angle_gamma   90.00
#
_symmetry.space_group_name_H-M   'P 1'
#
loop_
_entity.id
_entity.type
_entity.pdbx_description
1 polymer ?
#
loop_
_entity_poly.entity_id
_entity_poly.type
_entity_poly.pdbx_seq_one_letter_code
_entity_poly.pdbx_strand_id
1 'polypeptide(L)'
;GKQVDEMDALMDTPEFESLLREIMLSRFWGVSLVECLFLDGFGFKSIPRKHIRTKTKEIAIREEDEHGIPYADNDLIIQFGSDDDFGILLRAAPFVIYKRGGFGDWAQFVELFGMPQRIGKYSSMDEQSRRALIQAFEEAGSAPYLVIPKETEATQTTLSSSGNGALYNDFRNACNEEILITVLG
;
A
#
# COMPACT_ATOMS: atom_id res chain seq x y z
N GLY A 1 35.60 17.70 28.80
CA GLY A 1 36.84 16.92 28.93
C GLY A 1 37.06 16.07 27.70
N LYS A 2 38.28 15.56 27.52
CA LYS A 2 38.74 14.87 26.30
C LYS A 2 37.78 13.79 25.73
N GLN A 3 37.14 13.03 26.62
CA GLN A 3 36.12 12.01 26.22
C GLN A 3 34.84 12.62 25.64
N VAL A 4 34.46 13.79 26.13
CA VAL A 4 33.23 14.49 25.60
C VAL A 4 33.57 15.02 24.20
N ASP A 5 34.74 15.60 24.01
CA ASP A 5 35.18 16.15 22.73
C ASP A 5 35.31 15.04 21.66
N GLU A 6 35.73 13.82 22.06
CA GLU A 6 35.82 12.65 21.20
C GLU A 6 34.41 12.11 20.82
N MET A 7 33.47 12.13 21.74
CA MET A 7 32.07 11.74 21.48
C MET A 7 31.37 12.75 20.58
N ASP A 8 31.57 14.06 20.83
CA ASP A 8 30.98 15.10 19.97
C ASP A 8 31.53 14.99 18.53
N ALA A 9 32.85 14.73 18.39
CA ALA A 9 33.45 14.51 17.08
C ALA A 9 32.89 13.25 16.35
N LEU A 10 32.56 12.19 17.11
CA LEU A 10 31.92 10.99 16.54
C LEU A 10 30.49 11.25 16.07
N MET A 11 29.73 12.06 16.84
CA MET A 11 28.35 12.37 16.51
C MET A 11 28.20 13.21 15.23
N ASP A 12 29.24 13.97 14.88
CA ASP A 12 29.28 14.79 13.65
C ASP A 12 29.75 14.00 12.40
N THR A 13 29.90 12.67 12.50
CA THR A 13 30.35 11.84 11.37
C THR A 13 29.17 11.31 10.53
N PRO A 14 29.37 11.10 9.20
CA PRO A 14 28.39 10.45 8.33
C PRO A 14 28.05 9.01 8.77
N GLU A 15 29.00 8.33 9.41
CA GLU A 15 28.83 7.00 9.97
C GLU A 15 27.80 7.00 11.10
N PHE A 16 27.83 8.01 11.97
CA PHE A 16 26.85 8.17 13.04
C PHE A 16 25.46 8.50 12.48
N GLU A 17 25.35 9.33 11.46
CA GLU A 17 24.08 9.56 10.76
C GLU A 17 23.51 8.27 10.17
N SER A 18 24.37 7.42 9.59
CA SER A 18 23.98 6.12 9.07
C SER A 18 23.46 5.19 10.17
N LEU A 19 24.08 5.21 11.36
CA LEU A 19 23.62 4.48 12.53
C LEU A 19 22.24 4.96 13.00
N LEU A 20 22.05 6.27 13.14
CA LEU A 20 20.76 6.85 13.52
C LEU A 20 19.66 6.46 12.53
N ARG A 21 19.97 6.44 11.25
CA ARG A 21 19.05 5.97 10.20
C ARG A 21 18.63 4.52 10.43
N GLU A 22 19.56 3.62 10.75
CA GLU A 22 19.24 2.21 11.02
C GLU A 22 18.44 2.05 12.31
N ILE A 23 18.69 2.83 13.35
CA ILE A 23 17.89 2.87 14.57
C ILE A 23 16.44 3.27 14.24
N MET A 24 16.25 4.32 13.46
CA MET A 24 14.91 4.73 13.02
C MET A 24 14.24 3.69 12.14
N LEU A 25 14.97 3.11 11.19
CA LEU A 25 14.46 2.08 10.29
C LEU A 25 14.05 0.81 11.03
N SER A 26 14.63 0.50 12.20
CA SER A 26 14.18 -0.62 13.02
C SER A 26 12.73 -0.46 13.49
N ARG A 27 12.26 0.76 13.72
CA ARG A 27 10.84 1.03 14.07
C ARG A 27 9.91 0.75 12.91
N PHE A 28 10.34 1.01 11.68
CA PHE A 28 9.54 0.77 10.49
C PHE A 28 9.48 -0.71 10.11
N TRP A 29 10.61 -1.43 10.24
CA TRP A 29 10.75 -2.81 9.81
C TRP A 29 10.70 -3.85 10.94
N GLY A 30 10.73 -3.40 12.20
CA GLY A 30 10.76 -4.23 13.40
C GLY A 30 12.17 -4.50 13.90
N VAL A 31 13.13 -4.79 13.03
CA VAL A 31 14.52 -5.09 13.36
C VAL A 31 15.50 -4.47 12.38
N SER A 32 16.65 -4.06 12.88
CA SER A 32 17.86 -3.71 12.11
C SER A 32 19.07 -4.30 12.78
N LEU A 33 20.02 -4.83 12.01
CA LEU A 33 21.32 -5.27 12.47
C LEU A 33 22.41 -4.40 11.84
N VAL A 34 23.35 -4.00 12.66
CA VAL A 34 24.50 -3.18 12.27
C VAL A 34 25.78 -3.85 12.75
N GLU A 35 26.73 -4.02 11.85
CA GLU A 35 28.05 -4.49 12.16
C GLU A 35 28.97 -3.31 12.47
N CYS A 36 29.66 -3.36 13.62
CA CYS A 36 30.67 -2.38 13.99
C CYS A 36 32.02 -2.74 13.38
N LEU A 37 32.67 -1.78 12.74
CA LEU A 37 33.95 -1.95 12.07
C LEU A 37 34.97 -1.06 12.76
N PHE A 38 36.17 -1.63 13.11
CA PHE A 38 37.22 -0.95 13.83
C PHE A 38 38.59 -0.93 13.08
N LEU A 39 38.59 -1.33 11.79
CA LEU A 39 39.85 -1.54 11.05
C LEU A 39 40.58 -0.23 10.69
N ASP A 40 39.83 0.81 10.27
CA ASP A 40 40.38 2.10 9.85
C ASP A 40 39.71 3.28 10.60
N GLY A 41 39.38 3.06 11.85
CA GLY A 41 38.57 3.96 12.66
C GLY A 41 37.28 3.31 13.07
N PHE A 42 36.35 4.10 13.61
CA PHE A 42 35.05 3.64 14.03
C PHE A 42 34.05 3.78 12.86
N GLY A 43 33.48 2.68 12.43
CA GLY A 43 32.50 2.66 11.34
C GLY A 43 31.36 1.67 11.59
N PHE A 44 30.28 1.83 10.84
CA PHE A 44 29.10 0.98 10.91
C PHE A 44 28.72 0.49 9.53
N LYS A 45 28.30 -0.77 9.43
CA LYS A 45 27.77 -1.36 8.23
C LYS A 45 26.40 -1.99 8.50
N SER A 46 25.38 -1.54 7.80
CA SER A 46 24.05 -2.13 7.89
C SER A 46 24.02 -3.52 7.24
N ILE A 47 23.41 -4.49 7.93
CA ILE A 47 23.15 -5.82 7.41
C ILE A 47 21.81 -5.80 6.67
N PRO A 48 21.77 -6.16 5.37
CA PRO A 48 20.53 -6.13 4.62
C PRO A 48 19.47 -7.04 5.25
N ARG A 49 18.25 -6.52 5.48
CA ARG A 49 17.16 -7.20 6.20
C ARG A 49 16.75 -8.52 5.60
N LYS A 50 16.89 -8.69 4.29
CA LYS A 50 16.62 -9.95 3.60
C LYS A 50 17.49 -11.12 4.06
N HIS A 51 18.65 -10.85 4.66
CA HIS A 51 19.56 -11.84 5.23
C HIS A 51 19.30 -12.12 6.72
N ILE A 52 18.48 -11.31 7.39
CA ILE A 52 18.23 -11.45 8.83
C ILE A 52 17.17 -12.54 9.07
N ARG A 53 17.51 -13.51 9.92
CA ARG A 53 16.63 -14.56 10.40
C ARG A 53 16.37 -14.34 11.88
N THR A 54 15.32 -13.58 12.20
CA THR A 54 15.01 -13.17 13.59
C THR A 54 14.70 -14.35 14.51
N LYS A 55 14.04 -15.39 13.99
CA LYS A 55 13.66 -16.57 14.79
C LYS A 55 14.85 -17.39 15.25
N THR A 56 15.85 -17.59 14.39
CA THR A 56 17.06 -18.38 14.67
C THR A 56 18.21 -17.51 15.14
N LYS A 57 18.09 -16.18 15.05
CA LYS A 57 19.15 -15.19 15.31
C LYS A 57 20.40 -15.41 14.47
N GLU A 58 20.17 -15.62 13.17
CA GLU A 58 21.22 -15.91 12.21
C GLU A 58 21.18 -14.92 11.04
N ILE A 59 22.35 -14.71 10.43
CA ILE A 59 22.48 -13.93 9.19
C ILE A 59 22.72 -14.93 8.07
N ALA A 60 21.76 -15.07 7.19
CA ALA A 60 21.84 -15.94 6.02
C ALA A 60 22.88 -15.41 5.03
N ILE A 61 23.66 -16.29 4.41
CA ILE A 61 24.64 -15.92 3.41
C ILE A 61 23.91 -15.56 2.09
N ARG A 62 22.91 -16.37 1.73
CA ARG A 62 22.06 -16.12 0.58
C ARG A 62 20.64 -15.79 1.05
N GLU A 63 19.90 -15.11 0.20
CA GLU A 63 18.53 -14.71 0.52
C GLU A 63 17.58 -15.90 0.74
N GLU A 64 17.79 -17.00 0.04
CA GLU A 64 17.02 -18.23 0.12
C GLU A 64 17.41 -19.18 1.27
N ASP A 65 18.57 -18.95 1.91
CA ASP A 65 19.04 -19.81 3.01
C ASP A 65 18.18 -19.61 4.27
N GLU A 66 17.69 -20.69 4.88
CA GLU A 66 16.97 -20.65 6.15
C GLU A 66 17.90 -20.44 7.36
N HIS A 67 19.14 -20.89 7.24
CA HIS A 67 20.18 -20.81 8.26
C HIS A 67 21.38 -20.01 7.80
N GLY A 68 22.20 -19.56 8.75
CA GLY A 68 23.36 -18.76 8.46
C GLY A 68 24.35 -18.66 9.63
N ILE A 69 24.97 -17.52 9.79
CA ILE A 69 25.95 -17.24 10.84
C ILE A 69 25.20 -16.69 12.06
N PRO A 70 25.31 -17.31 13.25
CA PRO A 70 24.71 -16.77 14.47
C PRO A 70 25.26 -15.39 14.81
N TYR A 71 24.38 -14.46 15.20
CA TYR A 71 24.77 -13.10 15.59
C TYR A 71 24.51 -12.77 17.07
N ALA A 72 23.79 -13.63 17.80
CA ALA A 72 23.40 -13.37 19.18
C ALA A 72 24.58 -13.15 20.13
N ASP A 73 25.66 -13.89 19.92
CA ASP A 73 26.86 -13.86 20.76
C ASP A 73 28.04 -13.10 20.10
N ASN A 74 27.74 -12.30 19.07
CA ASN A 74 28.75 -11.53 18.35
C ASN A 74 28.74 -10.07 18.83
N ASP A 75 29.75 -9.69 19.62
CA ASP A 75 29.91 -8.34 20.19
C ASP A 75 30.06 -7.23 19.14
N LEU A 76 30.36 -7.59 17.89
CA LEU A 76 30.48 -6.63 16.78
C LEU A 76 29.16 -6.34 16.09
N ILE A 77 28.09 -7.08 16.43
CA ILE A 77 26.77 -6.89 15.80
C ILE A 77 25.80 -6.32 16.83
N ILE A 78 25.26 -5.15 16.51
CA ILE A 78 24.26 -4.48 17.34
C ILE A 78 22.90 -4.69 16.71
N GLN A 79 21.93 -5.17 17.51
CA GLN A 79 20.53 -5.28 17.13
C GLN A 79 19.74 -4.08 17.64
N PHE A 80 18.97 -3.45 16.77
CA PHE A 80 17.95 -2.45 17.08
C PHE A 80 16.58 -3.01 16.78
N GLY A 81 15.60 -2.71 17.65
CA GLY A 81 14.25 -3.26 17.56
C GLY A 81 14.10 -4.60 18.30
N SER A 82 13.06 -5.34 17.99
CA SER A 82 12.72 -6.62 18.61
C SER A 82 12.47 -7.70 17.57
N ASP A 83 12.81 -8.93 17.88
CA ASP A 83 12.59 -10.09 17.02
C ASP A 83 11.09 -10.39 16.80
N ASP A 84 10.24 -9.97 17.74
CA ASP A 84 8.79 -10.16 17.71
C ASP A 84 8.03 -8.93 17.13
N ASP A 85 8.72 -7.82 16.86
CA ASP A 85 8.10 -6.65 16.26
C ASP A 85 8.25 -6.67 14.73
N PHE A 86 7.12 -6.74 14.05
CA PHE A 86 7.07 -6.69 12.58
C PHE A 86 7.14 -5.26 12.01
N GLY A 87 7.24 -4.27 12.89
CA GLY A 87 7.35 -2.86 12.54
C GLY A 87 6.05 -2.20 12.07
N ILE A 88 6.12 -0.88 11.98
CA ILE A 88 4.98 -0.04 11.60
C ILE A 88 4.52 -0.34 10.17
N LEU A 89 5.45 -0.65 9.26
CA LEU A 89 5.11 -0.89 7.85
C LEU A 89 4.19 -2.08 7.66
N LEU A 90 4.42 -3.18 8.39
CA LEU A 90 3.55 -4.35 8.28
C LEU A 90 2.17 -4.08 8.87
N ARG A 91 2.08 -3.30 9.95
CA ARG A 91 0.79 -2.89 10.54
C ARG A 91 -0.02 -1.98 9.62
N ALA A 92 0.65 -1.07 8.90
CA ALA A 92 0.01 -0.16 7.95
C ALA A 92 -0.32 -0.81 6.59
N ALA A 93 0.39 -1.88 6.22
CA ALA A 93 0.27 -2.53 4.91
C ALA A 93 -1.17 -2.92 4.52
N PRO A 94 -2.01 -3.53 5.39
CA PRO A 94 -3.39 -3.87 5.04
C PRO A 94 -4.19 -2.66 4.57
N PHE A 95 -4.09 -1.54 5.25
CA PHE A 95 -4.83 -0.32 4.92
C PHE A 95 -4.35 0.31 3.60
N VAL A 96 -3.05 0.22 3.30
CA VAL A 96 -2.49 0.65 2.03
C VAL A 96 -3.00 -0.23 0.88
N ILE A 97 -3.06 -1.55 1.09
CA ILE A 97 -3.56 -2.52 0.11
C ILE A 97 -5.05 -2.27 -0.15
N TYR A 98 -5.86 -2.15 0.91
CA TYR A 98 -7.31 -1.88 0.79
C TYR A 98 -7.58 -0.54 0.11
N LYS A 99 -6.86 0.51 0.48
CA LYS A 99 -6.96 1.81 -0.17
C LYS A 99 -6.66 1.73 -1.67
N ARG A 100 -5.61 1.00 -2.05
CA ARG A 100 -5.21 0.82 -3.45
C ARG A 100 -6.22 -0.02 -4.22
N GLY A 101 -6.77 -1.09 -3.63
CA GLY A 101 -7.86 -1.89 -4.20
C GLY A 101 -9.13 -1.06 -4.39
N GLY A 102 -9.54 -0.31 -3.38
CA GLY A 102 -10.71 0.56 -3.44
C GLY A 102 -10.65 1.63 -4.55
N PHE A 103 -9.48 2.10 -4.93
CA PHE A 103 -9.34 2.99 -6.09
C PHE A 103 -9.65 2.27 -7.41
N GLY A 104 -9.28 1.00 -7.56
CA GLY A 104 -9.63 0.19 -8.72
C GLY A 104 -11.14 -0.01 -8.83
N ASP A 105 -11.78 -0.37 -7.73
CA ASP A 105 -13.22 -0.57 -7.66
C ASP A 105 -13.99 0.74 -7.95
N TRP A 106 -13.49 1.85 -7.43
CA TRP A 106 -14.06 3.17 -7.72
C TRP A 106 -13.95 3.55 -9.20
N ALA A 107 -12.80 3.29 -9.83
CA ALA A 107 -12.62 3.55 -11.26
C ALA A 107 -13.62 2.72 -12.09
N GLN A 108 -13.80 1.44 -11.77
CA GLN A 108 -14.81 0.59 -12.41
C GLN A 108 -16.24 1.11 -12.16
N PHE A 109 -16.51 1.53 -10.94
CA PHE A 109 -17.82 2.12 -10.62
C PHE A 109 -18.09 3.38 -11.45
N VAL A 110 -17.14 4.29 -11.57
CA VAL A 110 -17.26 5.51 -12.37
C VAL A 110 -17.42 5.17 -13.86
N GLU A 111 -16.72 4.17 -14.35
CA GLU A 111 -16.87 3.70 -15.74
C GLU A 111 -18.25 3.12 -16.02
N LEU A 112 -18.79 2.31 -15.10
CA LEU A 112 -20.09 1.67 -15.27
C LEU A 112 -21.26 2.61 -14.99
N PHE A 113 -21.17 3.47 -14.00
CA PHE A 113 -22.29 4.28 -13.48
C PHE A 113 -22.10 5.79 -13.69
N GLY A 114 -20.92 6.25 -14.04
CA GLY A 114 -20.64 7.65 -14.33
C GLY A 114 -21.18 8.12 -15.69
N MET A 115 -21.47 7.18 -16.59
CA MET A 115 -22.10 7.50 -17.86
C MET A 115 -23.62 7.37 -17.76
N PRO A 116 -24.38 8.35 -18.25
CA PRO A 116 -25.84 8.24 -18.26
C PRO A 116 -26.28 7.07 -19.15
N GLN A 117 -27.01 6.13 -18.59
CA GLN A 117 -27.61 5.05 -19.37
C GLN A 117 -28.74 5.63 -20.23
N ARG A 118 -28.74 5.26 -21.51
CA ARG A 118 -29.76 5.64 -22.45
C ARG A 118 -30.81 4.54 -22.57
N ILE A 119 -32.09 4.86 -22.37
CA ILE A 119 -33.16 3.88 -22.49
C ILE A 119 -34.05 4.31 -23.65
N GLY A 120 -34.10 3.49 -24.69
CA GLY A 120 -35.03 3.63 -25.81
C GLY A 120 -36.21 2.69 -25.64
N LYS A 121 -37.44 3.19 -25.73
CA LYS A 121 -38.67 2.38 -25.70
C LYS A 121 -39.31 2.35 -27.09
N TYR A 122 -39.59 1.16 -27.61
CA TYR A 122 -40.25 0.94 -28.89
C TYR A 122 -41.56 0.13 -28.71
N SER A 123 -42.47 0.18 -29.70
CA SER A 123 -43.64 -0.68 -29.69
C SER A 123 -43.24 -2.10 -30.13
N SER A 124 -43.66 -3.13 -29.36
CA SER A 124 -43.34 -4.54 -29.65
C SER A 124 -43.75 -5.00 -31.07
N MET A 125 -44.65 -4.29 -31.71
CA MET A 125 -45.12 -4.55 -33.08
C MET A 125 -44.31 -3.84 -34.15
N ASP A 126 -43.33 -2.98 -33.78
CA ASP A 126 -42.57 -2.10 -34.71
C ASP A 126 -41.08 -2.40 -34.67
N GLU A 127 -40.67 -3.40 -35.42
CA GLU A 127 -39.27 -3.79 -35.57
C GLU A 127 -38.42 -2.72 -36.31
N GLN A 128 -39.06 -1.88 -37.11
CA GLN A 128 -38.37 -0.81 -37.82
C GLN A 128 -37.94 0.29 -36.84
N SER A 129 -38.82 0.70 -35.95
CA SER A 129 -38.50 1.65 -34.87
C SER A 129 -37.43 1.09 -33.93
N ARG A 130 -37.43 -0.21 -33.64
CA ARG A 130 -36.37 -0.85 -32.83
C ARG A 130 -35.02 -0.70 -33.49
N ARG A 131 -34.89 -1.02 -34.77
CA ARG A 131 -33.62 -0.91 -35.52
C ARG A 131 -33.15 0.53 -35.61
N ALA A 132 -34.04 1.49 -35.85
CA ALA A 132 -33.72 2.90 -35.90
C ALA A 132 -33.19 3.43 -34.55
N LEU A 133 -33.78 2.99 -33.43
CA LEU A 133 -33.28 3.34 -32.09
C LEU A 133 -31.89 2.78 -31.81
N ILE A 134 -31.63 1.52 -32.18
CA ILE A 134 -30.31 0.89 -32.02
C ILE A 134 -29.27 1.67 -32.83
N GLN A 135 -29.53 1.95 -34.10
CA GLN A 135 -28.65 2.70 -34.96
C GLN A 135 -28.36 4.11 -34.42
N ALA A 136 -29.41 4.82 -33.96
CA ALA A 136 -29.25 6.15 -33.38
C ALA A 136 -28.41 6.15 -32.11
N PHE A 137 -28.48 5.11 -31.29
CA PHE A 137 -27.67 4.97 -30.09
C PHE A 137 -26.22 4.59 -30.39
N GLU A 138 -25.98 3.75 -31.39
CA GLU A 138 -24.65 3.40 -31.86
C GLU A 138 -23.93 4.61 -32.46
N GLU A 139 -24.64 5.42 -33.27
CA GLU A 139 -24.12 6.66 -33.86
C GLU A 139 -23.85 7.75 -32.80
N ALA A 140 -24.59 7.74 -31.71
CA ALA A 140 -24.47 8.73 -30.62
C ALA A 140 -23.29 8.51 -29.65
N GLY A 141 -22.47 7.47 -29.87
CA GLY A 141 -21.24 7.21 -29.10
C GLY A 141 -21.34 6.02 -28.13
N SER A 142 -20.26 5.80 -27.36
CA SER A 142 -20.00 4.59 -26.54
C SER A 142 -20.79 4.50 -25.23
N ALA A 143 -21.74 5.40 -24.95
CA ALA A 143 -22.54 5.31 -23.73
C ALA A 143 -23.43 4.06 -23.76
N PRO A 144 -23.53 3.29 -22.65
CA PRO A 144 -24.36 2.10 -22.60
C PRO A 144 -25.82 2.45 -22.85
N TYR A 145 -26.51 1.65 -23.67
CA TYR A 145 -27.90 1.83 -23.99
C TYR A 145 -28.72 0.53 -23.83
N LEU A 146 -30.02 0.69 -23.57
CA LEU A 146 -30.96 -0.38 -23.47
C LEU A 146 -32.15 -0.06 -24.35
N VAL A 147 -32.53 -0.95 -25.27
CA VAL A 147 -33.70 -0.82 -26.13
C VAL A 147 -34.75 -1.88 -25.72
N ILE A 148 -35.85 -1.45 -25.16
CA ILE A 148 -36.91 -2.33 -24.60
C ILE A 148 -38.25 -2.02 -25.20
N PRO A 149 -39.15 -3.04 -25.30
CA PRO A 149 -40.55 -2.80 -25.63
C PRO A 149 -41.23 -1.89 -24.59
N LYS A 150 -42.19 -1.07 -25.04
CA LYS A 150 -42.94 -0.16 -24.15
C LYS A 150 -43.70 -0.89 -23.04
N GLU A 151 -44.09 -2.13 -23.34
CA GLU A 151 -44.84 -3.02 -22.45
C GLU A 151 -43.93 -3.65 -21.38
N THR A 152 -42.64 -3.51 -21.52
CA THR A 152 -41.66 -4.04 -20.57
C THR A 152 -41.21 -2.94 -19.59
N GLU A 153 -41.42 -3.17 -18.31
CA GLU A 153 -40.83 -2.33 -17.27
C GLU A 153 -39.45 -2.85 -16.92
N ALA A 154 -38.43 -2.11 -17.30
CA ALA A 154 -37.11 -2.31 -16.74
C ALA A 154 -37.02 -1.51 -15.43
N THR A 155 -37.09 -2.19 -14.31
CA THR A 155 -36.80 -1.57 -13.02
C THR A 155 -35.31 -1.39 -12.94
N GLN A 156 -34.82 -0.22 -13.31
CA GLN A 156 -33.47 0.17 -12.96
C GLN A 156 -33.46 0.55 -11.48
N THR A 157 -32.73 -0.23 -10.69
CA THR A 157 -32.27 0.27 -9.42
C THR A 157 -31.21 1.34 -9.75
N THR A 158 -31.67 2.58 -9.92
CA THR A 158 -30.77 3.73 -9.94
C THR A 158 -30.16 3.80 -8.55
N LEU A 159 -29.00 3.17 -8.38
CA LEU A 159 -28.10 3.53 -7.30
C LEU A 159 -27.84 5.02 -7.49
N SER A 160 -28.50 5.84 -6.66
CA SER A 160 -28.34 7.29 -6.74
C SER A 160 -26.86 7.60 -6.69
N SER A 161 -26.34 8.16 -7.78
CA SER A 161 -24.91 8.48 -7.95
C SER A 161 -24.34 9.36 -6.85
N SER A 162 -25.19 10.05 -6.10
CA SER A 162 -24.82 10.92 -4.98
C SER A 162 -24.39 10.18 -3.70
N GLY A 163 -24.83 8.93 -3.47
CA GLY A 163 -24.48 8.16 -2.27
C GLY A 163 -23.20 7.35 -2.42
N ASN A 164 -22.93 6.83 -3.61
CA ASN A 164 -21.85 5.87 -3.80
C ASN A 164 -20.46 6.54 -3.94
N GLY A 165 -20.38 7.76 -4.48
CA GLY A 165 -19.12 8.53 -4.50
C GLY A 165 -18.64 8.91 -3.10
N ALA A 166 -19.56 9.22 -2.19
CA ALA A 166 -19.25 9.49 -0.79
C ALA A 166 -18.69 8.24 -0.09
N LEU A 167 -19.28 7.05 -0.33
CA LEU A 167 -18.82 5.81 0.30
C LEU A 167 -17.36 5.49 0.01
N TYR A 168 -16.90 5.65 -1.23
CA TYR A 168 -15.48 5.43 -1.58
C TYR A 168 -14.56 6.47 -0.96
N ASN A 169 -15.02 7.70 -0.85
CA ASN A 169 -14.27 8.76 -0.18
C ASN A 169 -14.16 8.52 1.33
N ASP A 170 -15.24 8.09 1.97
CA ASP A 170 -15.26 7.73 3.39
C ASP A 170 -14.37 6.53 3.67
N PHE A 171 -14.40 5.50 2.81
CA PHE A 171 -13.50 4.35 2.91
C PHE A 171 -12.02 4.76 2.80
N ARG A 172 -11.69 5.62 1.83
CA ARG A 172 -10.33 6.16 1.68
C ARG A 172 -9.89 6.94 2.91
N ASN A 173 -10.79 7.77 3.47
CA ASN A 173 -10.49 8.56 4.66
C ASN A 173 -10.30 7.66 5.88
N ALA A 174 -11.13 6.64 6.07
CA ALA A 174 -10.95 5.64 7.12
C ALA A 174 -9.59 4.93 7.00
N CYS A 175 -9.19 4.51 5.80
CA CYS A 175 -7.85 3.93 5.58
C CYS A 175 -6.72 4.93 5.92
N ASN A 176 -6.88 6.22 5.60
CA ASN A 176 -5.89 7.24 5.94
C ASN A 176 -5.79 7.44 7.46
N GLU A 177 -6.92 7.48 8.17
CA GLU A 177 -6.97 7.61 9.63
C GLU A 177 -6.27 6.42 10.30
N GLU A 178 -6.55 5.20 9.87
CA GLU A 178 -5.91 4.00 10.41
C GLU A 178 -4.39 3.99 10.15
N ILE A 179 -3.93 4.44 8.98
CA ILE A 179 -2.50 4.60 8.69
C ILE A 179 -1.89 5.65 9.63
N LEU A 180 -2.55 6.80 9.83
CA LEU A 180 -2.07 7.84 10.74
C LEU A 180 -1.98 7.36 12.18
N ILE A 181 -3.01 6.66 12.68
CA ILE A 181 -3.02 6.07 14.02
C ILE A 181 -1.87 5.05 14.16
N THR A 182 -1.66 4.23 13.13
CA THR A 182 -0.58 3.22 13.15
C THR A 182 0.81 3.87 13.20
N VAL A 183 1.00 5.00 12.53
CA VAL A 183 2.32 5.65 12.40
C VAL A 183 2.61 6.62 13.54
N LEU A 184 1.60 7.37 13.97
CA LEU A 184 1.75 8.45 14.94
C LEU A 184 1.34 8.05 16.38
N GLY A 185 0.53 7.02 16.53
CA GLY A 185 0.04 6.49 17.83
C GLY A 185 -1.36 6.99 18.15
#